data_5d3a79883c3fce99563391dcd64756ce
#
_entry.id   5d3a79883c3fce99563391dcd64756ce
#
_cell.length_a   1.000
_cell.length_b   1.000
_cell.length_c   1.000
_cell.angle_alpha   90.00
_cell.angle_beta   90.00
_cell.angle_gamma   90.00
#
_symmetry.space_group_name_H-M   'P 1'
#
loop_
_entity.id
_entity.type
_entity.pdbx_description
1 polymer ?
#
loop_
_entity_poly.entity_id
_entity_poly.type
_entity_poly.pdbx_seq_one_letter_code
_entity_poly.pdbx_strand_id
1 'polypeptide(L)'
;MVQTYDVLTIQPLTAFLRDLKSKGLLNSDNLRIVINKELKVRSLTPKVLIGGMAYYNDPAMTFMTELFDRNMIKYVSIPLDEDVYIQYLQNIIECNITLKGYSKIFVQTLKELGNMIYPVVNNSMGYRPPSVNKQTQNNAFTPNMNNTLDQMKRRY
;
A
#
# COMPACT_ATOMS: atom_id res chain seq x y z
N MET A 1 6.65 2.19 2.37
CA MET A 1 7.01 3.32 1.49
C MET A 1 6.48 3.06 0.10
N VAL A 2 5.85 4.03 -0.54
CA VAL A 2 5.26 3.89 -1.88
C VAL A 2 6.04 4.76 -2.86
N GLN A 3 6.46 4.16 -3.97
CA GLN A 3 7.20 4.78 -5.06
C GLN A 3 6.41 4.62 -6.36
N THR A 4 6.21 5.69 -7.09
CA THR A 4 5.69 5.61 -8.45
C THR A 4 6.75 5.02 -9.39
N TYR A 5 6.31 4.26 -10.40
CA TYR A 5 7.22 3.69 -11.40
C TYR A 5 7.74 4.78 -12.35
N ASP A 6 8.62 5.61 -11.80
CA ASP A 6 9.14 6.79 -12.47
C ASP A 6 10.56 7.07 -11.98
N VAL A 7 11.47 7.32 -12.92
CA VAL A 7 12.88 7.60 -12.65
C VAL A 7 13.05 8.95 -11.96
N LEU A 8 12.21 9.94 -12.25
CA LEU A 8 12.32 11.29 -11.69
C LEU A 8 12.03 11.34 -10.19
N THR A 9 11.23 10.40 -9.68
CA THR A 9 10.89 10.33 -8.25
C THR A 9 11.93 9.57 -7.42
N ILE A 10 12.96 8.98 -8.05
CA ILE A 10 14.04 8.27 -7.33
C ILE A 10 14.88 9.23 -6.49
N GLN A 11 15.22 10.40 -7.02
CA GLN A 11 16.07 11.35 -6.33
C GLN A 11 15.48 11.86 -5.01
N PRO A 12 14.24 12.39 -4.96
CA PRO A 12 13.61 12.81 -3.71
C PRO A 12 13.54 11.68 -2.69
N LEU A 13 13.24 10.45 -3.16
CA LEU A 13 13.15 9.30 -2.29
C LEU A 13 14.50 8.89 -1.74
N THR A 14 15.55 8.90 -2.56
CA THR A 14 16.92 8.64 -2.11
C THR A 14 17.37 9.68 -1.10
N ALA A 15 17.06 10.96 -1.33
CA ALA A 15 17.35 12.03 -0.37
C ALA A 15 16.64 11.82 0.98
N PHE A 16 15.39 11.42 0.95
CA PHE A 16 14.63 11.07 2.16
C PHE A 16 15.25 9.88 2.90
N LEU A 17 15.61 8.81 2.20
CA LEU A 17 16.26 7.64 2.81
C LEU A 17 17.61 7.99 3.44
N ARG A 18 18.37 8.86 2.79
CA ARG A 18 19.64 9.39 3.30
C ARG A 18 19.43 10.16 4.59
N ASP A 19 18.43 11.02 4.64
CA ASP A 19 18.09 11.77 5.86
C ASP A 19 17.72 10.82 7.01
N LEU A 20 16.92 9.79 6.73
CA LEU A 20 16.61 8.75 7.72
C LEU A 20 17.86 8.00 8.19
N LYS A 21 18.79 7.68 7.28
CA LYS A 21 20.04 7.00 7.63
C LYS A 21 20.91 7.89 8.53
N SER A 22 21.05 9.17 8.20
CA SER A 22 21.85 10.13 8.97
C SER A 22 21.33 10.34 10.40
N LYS A 23 20.01 10.19 10.57
CA LYS A 23 19.32 10.25 11.88
C LYS A 23 19.29 8.91 12.63
N GLY A 24 19.88 7.85 12.07
CA GLY A 24 19.83 6.50 12.66
C GLY A 24 18.44 5.85 12.65
N LEU A 25 17.51 6.38 11.84
CA LEU A 25 16.12 5.90 11.76
C LEU A 25 15.89 4.88 10.64
N LEU A 26 16.84 4.74 9.69
CA LEU A 26 16.71 3.79 8.61
C LEU A 26 17.07 2.38 9.10
N ASN A 27 16.05 1.52 9.19
CA ASN A 27 16.22 0.09 9.46
C ASN A 27 15.83 -0.69 8.19
N SER A 28 16.84 -1.31 7.55
CA SER A 28 16.67 -2.09 6.32
C SER A 28 15.71 -3.27 6.49
N ASP A 29 15.71 -3.92 7.67
CA ASP A 29 14.88 -5.08 7.93
C ASP A 29 13.39 -4.74 7.95
N ASN A 30 13.07 -3.50 8.32
CA ASN A 30 11.71 -2.99 8.38
C ASN A 30 11.32 -2.21 7.11
N LEU A 31 12.27 -1.95 6.22
CA LEU A 31 11.98 -1.23 4.97
C LEU A 31 11.16 -2.13 4.03
N ARG A 32 10.02 -1.62 3.59
CA ARG A 32 9.14 -2.24 2.60
C ARG A 32 8.84 -1.22 1.52
N ILE A 33 9.02 -1.62 0.27
CA ILE A 33 8.83 -0.74 -0.88
C ILE A 33 7.63 -1.24 -1.69
N VAL A 34 6.74 -0.33 -2.02
CA VAL A 34 5.66 -0.57 -2.97
C VAL A 34 5.95 0.26 -4.22
N ILE A 35 6.13 -0.41 -5.34
CA ILE A 35 6.27 0.24 -6.64
C ILE A 35 4.88 0.31 -7.26
N ASN A 36 4.36 1.52 -7.39
CA ASN A 36 3.02 1.74 -7.91
C ASN A 36 3.04 2.11 -9.39
N LYS A 37 2.06 1.66 -10.14
CA LYS A 37 1.88 1.90 -11.58
C LYS A 37 3.04 1.34 -12.42
N GLU A 38 3.47 0.12 -12.13
CA GLU A 38 4.50 -0.54 -12.89
C GLU A 38 4.09 -0.68 -14.36
N LEU A 39 4.97 -0.22 -15.25
CA LEU A 39 4.88 -0.43 -16.68
C LEU A 39 5.88 -1.52 -17.09
N LYS A 40 5.51 -2.37 -18.03
CA LYS A 40 6.42 -3.38 -18.60
C LYS A 40 7.40 -2.72 -19.57
N VAL A 41 8.42 -2.07 -19.03
CA VAL A 41 9.49 -1.44 -19.80
C VAL A 41 10.74 -2.32 -19.73
N ARG A 42 11.29 -2.67 -20.90
CA ARG A 42 12.40 -3.63 -21.01
C ARG A 42 13.67 -3.23 -20.23
N SER A 43 13.96 -1.94 -20.19
CA SER A 43 15.18 -1.39 -19.57
C SER A 43 14.98 -0.93 -18.11
N LEU A 44 13.74 -0.79 -17.66
CA LEU A 44 13.41 -0.35 -16.32
C LEU A 44 12.61 -1.44 -15.60
N THR A 45 13.30 -2.23 -14.81
CA THR A 45 12.65 -3.24 -13.97
C THR A 45 12.52 -2.75 -12.53
N PRO A 46 11.60 -3.31 -11.72
CA PRO A 46 11.52 -3.00 -10.30
C PRO A 46 12.86 -3.13 -9.56
N LYS A 47 13.68 -4.12 -9.92
CA LYS A 47 15.02 -4.31 -9.36
C LYS A 47 15.97 -3.16 -9.70
N VAL A 48 15.91 -2.65 -10.93
CA VAL A 48 16.71 -1.50 -11.36
C VAL A 48 16.29 -0.25 -10.60
N LEU A 49 14.99 -0.04 -10.43
CA LEU A 49 14.46 1.08 -9.69
C LEU A 49 14.92 1.06 -8.22
N ILE A 50 14.80 -0.09 -7.56
CA ILE A 50 15.27 -0.29 -6.18
C ILE A 50 16.78 -0.11 -6.09
N GLY A 51 17.53 -0.61 -7.08
CA GLY A 51 18.97 -0.39 -7.18
C GLY A 51 19.32 1.08 -7.20
N GLY A 52 18.62 1.88 -8.01
CA GLY A 52 18.80 3.33 -8.05
C GLY A 52 18.51 4.03 -6.71
N MET A 53 17.51 3.56 -5.98
CA MET A 53 17.19 4.07 -4.64
C MET A 53 18.19 3.65 -3.56
N ALA A 54 18.87 2.50 -3.77
CA ALA A 54 19.80 1.97 -2.78
C ALA A 54 21.11 2.75 -2.69
N TYR A 55 21.46 3.51 -3.71
CA TYR A 55 22.74 4.21 -3.75
C TYR A 55 22.66 5.62 -3.16
N TYR A 56 23.63 5.89 -2.31
CA TYR A 56 23.88 7.21 -1.77
C TYR A 56 24.77 7.97 -2.75
N ASN A 57 24.22 8.97 -3.43
CA ASN A 57 24.97 9.84 -4.32
C ASN A 57 25.16 11.20 -3.65
N ASP A 58 26.34 11.42 -3.06
CA ASP A 58 26.77 12.69 -2.57
C ASP A 58 27.74 13.32 -3.60
N PRO A 59 27.43 14.51 -4.13
CA PRO A 59 28.33 15.21 -5.07
C PRO A 59 29.74 15.45 -4.51
N ALA A 60 29.89 15.51 -3.18
CA ALA A 60 31.18 15.68 -2.52
C ALA A 60 31.96 14.36 -2.40
N MET A 61 31.34 13.22 -2.65
CA MET A 61 31.98 11.91 -2.59
C MET A 61 32.33 11.40 -3.99
N THR A 62 33.53 10.87 -4.15
CA THR A 62 34.02 10.33 -5.43
C THR A 62 33.48 8.95 -5.77
N PHE A 63 32.75 8.30 -4.85
CA PHE A 63 32.16 6.99 -5.04
C PHE A 63 30.78 6.89 -4.37
N MET A 64 29.91 6.08 -4.96
CA MET A 64 28.59 5.80 -4.43
C MET A 64 28.67 4.87 -3.22
N THR A 65 28.03 5.24 -2.14
CA THR A 65 27.89 4.41 -0.94
C THR A 65 26.47 3.84 -0.90
N GLU A 66 26.36 2.55 -0.62
CA GLU A 66 25.07 1.88 -0.53
C GLU A 66 24.35 2.30 0.75
N LEU A 67 23.09 2.77 0.60
CA LEU A 67 22.24 3.18 1.73
C LEU A 67 21.69 1.97 2.48
N PHE A 68 21.33 0.93 1.73
CA PHE A 68 20.81 -0.33 2.23
C PHE A 68 21.11 -1.46 1.23
N ASP A 69 21.20 -2.67 1.72
CA ASP A 69 21.35 -3.84 0.84
C ASP A 69 20.05 -4.08 0.06
N ARG A 70 20.08 -3.78 -1.24
CA ARG A 70 18.94 -3.94 -2.17
C ARG A 70 18.43 -5.38 -2.26
N ASN A 71 19.26 -6.38 -1.97
CA ASN A 71 18.87 -7.78 -2.04
C ASN A 71 18.03 -8.20 -0.83
N MET A 72 18.15 -7.47 0.28
CA MET A 72 17.39 -7.71 1.52
C MET A 72 16.04 -6.99 1.54
N ILE A 73 15.84 -6.01 0.65
CA ILE A 73 14.62 -5.22 0.63
C ILE A 73 13.46 -6.01 0.04
N LYS A 74 12.40 -6.11 0.80
CA LYS A 74 11.12 -6.67 0.33
C LYS A 74 10.34 -5.59 -0.42
N TYR A 75 9.88 -5.94 -1.60
CA TYR A 75 9.05 -5.04 -2.40
C TYR A 75 7.90 -5.78 -3.07
N VAL A 76 6.86 -5.04 -3.39
CA VAL A 76 5.73 -5.47 -4.21
C VAL A 76 5.52 -4.43 -5.30
N SER A 77 5.22 -4.89 -6.50
CA SER A 77 4.99 -4.04 -7.66
C SER A 77 3.54 -4.15 -8.11
N ILE A 78 2.83 -3.01 -8.10
CA ILE A 78 1.44 -2.90 -8.53
C ILE A 78 1.44 -2.46 -9.99
N PRO A 79 0.92 -3.28 -10.92
CA PRO A 79 0.91 -2.95 -12.34
C PRO A 79 0.01 -1.73 -12.62
N LEU A 80 0.36 -0.97 -13.65
CA LEU A 80 -0.55 0.01 -14.22
C LEU A 80 -1.62 -0.75 -15.02
N ASP A 81 -2.85 -0.65 -14.57
CA ASP A 81 -4.02 -1.33 -15.16
C ASP A 81 -5.17 -0.32 -15.22
N GLU A 82 -5.56 0.07 -16.43
CA GLU A 82 -6.61 1.07 -16.65
C GLU A 82 -7.96 0.56 -16.15
N ASP A 83 -8.25 -0.73 -16.33
CA ASP A 83 -9.50 -1.35 -15.88
C ASP A 83 -9.62 -1.29 -14.36
N VAL A 84 -8.50 -1.43 -13.65
CA VAL A 84 -8.44 -1.27 -12.18
C VAL A 84 -8.83 0.16 -11.80
N TYR A 85 -8.36 1.16 -12.52
CA TYR A 85 -8.69 2.55 -12.21
C TYR A 85 -10.16 2.87 -12.48
N ILE A 86 -10.71 2.38 -13.58
CA ILE A 86 -12.14 2.52 -13.91
C ILE A 86 -13.00 1.85 -12.83
N GLN A 87 -12.66 0.61 -12.45
CA GLN A 87 -13.38 -0.12 -11.40
C GLN A 87 -13.31 0.59 -10.04
N TYR A 88 -12.16 1.17 -9.73
CA TYR A 88 -11.97 1.97 -8.51
C TYR A 88 -12.91 3.19 -8.49
N LEU A 89 -12.99 3.94 -9.59
CA LEU A 89 -13.90 5.08 -9.70
C LEU A 89 -15.36 4.67 -9.57
N GLN A 90 -15.77 3.58 -10.22
CA GLN A 90 -17.12 3.04 -10.09
C GLN A 90 -17.44 2.65 -8.65
N ASN A 91 -16.55 1.95 -7.98
CA ASN A 91 -16.73 1.56 -6.59
C ASN A 91 -16.84 2.76 -5.64
N ILE A 92 -16.10 3.85 -5.90
CA ILE A 92 -16.24 5.08 -5.12
C ILE A 92 -17.60 5.71 -5.32
N ILE A 93 -18.06 5.84 -6.58
CA ILE A 93 -19.37 6.44 -6.92
C ILE A 93 -20.50 5.63 -6.26
N GLU A 94 -20.38 4.30 -6.27
CA GLU A 94 -21.37 3.38 -5.69
C GLU A 94 -21.23 3.22 -4.17
N CYS A 95 -20.25 3.88 -3.53
CA CYS A 95 -19.88 3.68 -2.11
C CYS A 95 -19.63 2.21 -1.75
N ASN A 96 -19.06 1.44 -2.69
CA ASN A 96 -18.87 0.00 -2.58
C ASN A 96 -17.40 -0.34 -2.34
N ILE A 97 -17.07 -0.85 -1.16
CA ILE A 97 -15.72 -1.29 -0.82
C ILE A 97 -15.62 -2.79 -1.07
N THR A 98 -15.18 -3.17 -2.28
CA THR A 98 -15.05 -4.56 -2.68
C THR A 98 -13.83 -4.77 -3.59
N LEU A 99 -13.31 -5.99 -3.62
CA LEU A 99 -12.32 -6.41 -4.62
C LEU A 99 -12.96 -7.15 -5.81
N LYS A 100 -14.29 -7.26 -5.81
CA LYS A 100 -15.02 -7.87 -6.92
C LYS A 100 -14.94 -6.96 -8.16
N GLY A 101 -14.65 -7.55 -9.30
CA GLY A 101 -14.51 -6.82 -10.56
C GLY A 101 -13.08 -6.40 -10.90
N TYR A 102 -12.15 -6.40 -9.94
CA TYR A 102 -10.75 -6.13 -10.22
C TYR A 102 -10.04 -7.31 -10.90
N SER A 103 -9.00 -7.00 -11.68
CA SER A 103 -8.19 -8.02 -12.35
C SER A 103 -7.55 -8.98 -11.35
N LYS A 104 -7.41 -10.26 -11.76
CA LYS A 104 -6.79 -11.29 -10.89
C LYS A 104 -5.37 -10.92 -10.47
N ILE A 105 -4.62 -10.30 -11.38
CA ILE A 105 -3.24 -9.85 -11.14
C ILE A 105 -3.24 -8.79 -10.03
N PHE A 106 -4.11 -7.78 -10.12
CA PHE A 106 -4.21 -6.73 -9.12
C PHE A 106 -4.58 -7.31 -7.74
N VAL A 107 -5.61 -8.16 -7.69
CA VAL A 107 -6.03 -8.80 -6.43
C VAL A 107 -4.91 -9.65 -5.82
N GLN A 108 -4.17 -10.38 -6.65
CA GLN A 108 -3.02 -11.17 -6.19
C GLN A 108 -1.92 -10.26 -5.62
N THR A 109 -1.59 -9.18 -6.32
CA THR A 109 -0.59 -8.20 -5.85
C THR A 109 -0.98 -7.56 -4.53
N LEU A 110 -2.28 -7.26 -4.32
CA LEU A 110 -2.76 -6.76 -3.02
C LEU A 110 -2.62 -7.79 -1.90
N LYS A 111 -2.82 -9.08 -2.19
CA LYS A 111 -2.56 -10.15 -1.21
C LYS A 111 -1.08 -10.25 -0.85
N GLU A 112 -0.20 -10.15 -1.84
CA GLU A 112 1.25 -10.12 -1.63
C GLU A 112 1.67 -8.91 -0.80
N LEU A 113 1.09 -7.73 -1.06
CA LEU A 113 1.28 -6.54 -0.26
C LEU A 113 0.82 -6.76 1.19
N GLY A 114 -0.37 -7.32 1.38
CA GLY A 114 -0.89 -7.67 2.70
C GLY A 114 0.05 -8.60 3.46
N ASN A 115 0.54 -9.66 2.81
CA ASN A 115 1.48 -10.60 3.40
C ASN A 115 2.86 -9.98 3.68
N MET A 116 3.29 -9.00 2.88
CA MET A 116 4.53 -8.29 3.12
C MET A 116 4.47 -7.39 4.35
N ILE A 117 3.31 -6.75 4.58
CA ILE A 117 3.09 -5.84 5.72
C ILE A 117 2.76 -6.63 7.00
N TYR A 118 1.87 -7.61 6.85
CA TYR A 118 1.41 -8.49 7.92
C TYR A 118 1.75 -9.94 7.58
N PRO A 119 3.01 -10.36 7.75
CA PRO A 119 3.36 -11.75 7.49
C PRO A 119 2.49 -12.63 8.38
N VAL A 120 1.73 -13.53 7.75
CA VAL A 120 0.99 -14.55 8.48
C VAL A 120 2.03 -15.40 9.18
N VAL A 121 2.24 -15.13 10.44
CA VAL A 121 3.03 -16.01 11.30
C VAL A 121 2.18 -17.26 11.42
N ASN A 122 2.56 -18.31 10.69
CA ASN A 122 2.05 -19.65 10.89
C ASN A 122 2.57 -20.18 12.23
N ASN A 123 2.25 -19.47 13.31
CA ASN A 123 2.40 -20.00 14.63
C ASN A 123 1.22 -20.97 14.82
N SER A 124 1.54 -22.23 14.97
CA SER A 124 0.67 -23.28 15.51
C SER A 124 0.13 -22.97 16.93
N MET A 125 0.39 -21.78 17.45
CA MET A 125 -0.29 -21.18 18.61
C MET A 125 -1.43 -20.30 18.07
N GLY A 126 -2.62 -20.89 18.04
CA GLY A 126 -3.83 -20.30 17.50
C GLY A 126 -4.13 -18.93 18.08
N TYR A 127 -3.84 -17.88 17.29
CA TYR A 127 -4.62 -16.66 17.42
C TYR A 127 -6.03 -17.00 16.92
N ARG A 128 -6.89 -17.39 17.85
CA ARG A 128 -8.33 -17.38 17.63
C ARG A 128 -8.73 -15.90 17.69
N PRO A 129 -9.16 -15.28 16.59
CA PRO A 129 -9.74 -13.95 16.70
C PRO A 129 -10.87 -14.05 17.74
N PRO A 130 -11.04 -13.05 18.62
CA PRO A 130 -12.12 -13.08 19.58
C PRO A 130 -13.40 -13.36 18.82
N SER A 131 -14.08 -14.44 19.19
CA SER A 131 -15.36 -14.79 18.61
C SER A 131 -16.28 -13.61 18.87
N VAL A 132 -16.64 -12.88 17.83
CA VAL A 132 -17.68 -11.86 17.91
C VAL A 132 -18.94 -12.62 18.29
N ASN A 133 -19.31 -12.53 19.55
CA ASN A 133 -20.54 -13.14 20.06
C ASN A 133 -21.70 -12.54 19.26
N LYS A 134 -22.29 -13.32 18.37
CA LYS A 134 -23.46 -12.94 17.57
C LYS A 134 -24.69 -12.55 18.42
N GLN A 135 -24.59 -12.61 19.74
CA GLN A 135 -25.70 -12.27 20.65
C GLN A 135 -25.84 -10.79 20.99
N THR A 136 -24.91 -9.91 20.55
CA THR A 136 -25.01 -8.47 20.85
C THR A 136 -25.48 -7.63 19.66
N GLN A 137 -25.96 -8.26 18.57
CA GLN A 137 -26.43 -7.52 17.39
C GLN A 137 -27.90 -7.05 17.46
N ASN A 138 -28.61 -7.30 18.54
CA ASN A 138 -30.03 -6.86 18.65
C ASN A 138 -30.22 -5.44 19.18
N ASN A 139 -29.15 -4.69 19.46
CA ASN A 139 -29.22 -3.29 19.88
C ASN A 139 -28.41 -2.36 18.97
N ALA A 140 -28.30 -2.65 17.69
CA ALA A 140 -27.85 -1.66 16.73
C ALA A 140 -28.92 -0.59 16.65
N PHE A 141 -28.63 0.59 17.20
CA PHE A 141 -29.38 1.81 16.99
C PHE A 141 -29.42 2.10 15.50
N THR A 142 -30.48 1.64 14.83
CA THR A 142 -30.82 2.08 13.48
C THR A 142 -31.54 3.41 13.63
N PRO A 143 -30.93 4.55 13.23
CA PRO A 143 -31.68 5.82 13.20
C PRO A 143 -32.83 5.61 12.23
N ASN A 144 -34.05 5.68 12.73
CA ASN A 144 -35.24 5.59 11.89
C ASN A 144 -35.37 6.90 11.10
N MET A 145 -34.70 6.94 9.92
CA MET A 145 -34.67 8.12 9.06
C MET A 145 -36.07 8.58 8.61
N ASN A 146 -37.06 7.69 8.62
CA ASN A 146 -38.41 8.01 8.23
C ASN A 146 -39.09 8.95 9.23
N ASN A 147 -38.79 8.84 10.54
CA ASN A 147 -39.34 9.74 11.55
C ASN A 147 -38.76 11.17 11.48
N THR A 148 -37.53 11.31 10.99
CA THR A 148 -36.90 12.62 10.85
C THR A 148 -37.46 13.40 9.65
N LEU A 149 -37.78 12.71 8.56
CA LEU A 149 -38.40 13.29 7.37
C LEU A 149 -39.86 13.76 7.63
N ASP A 150 -40.61 13.00 8.40
CA ASP A 150 -41.99 13.37 8.76
C ASP A 150 -42.06 14.54 9.77
N GLN A 151 -41.07 14.67 10.63
CA GLN A 151 -40.95 15.84 11.51
C GLN A 151 -40.55 17.10 10.77
N MET A 152 -39.74 17.01 9.70
CA MET A 152 -39.41 18.17 8.87
C MET A 152 -40.59 18.64 8.02
N LYS A 153 -41.45 17.74 7.52
CA LYS A 153 -42.64 18.11 6.72
C LYS A 153 -43.73 18.82 7.51
N ARG A 154 -43.71 18.74 8.84
CA ARG A 154 -44.71 19.43 9.71
C ARG A 154 -44.33 20.85 10.12
N ARG A 155 -43.15 21.35 9.67
CA ARG A 155 -42.65 22.70 10.02
C ARG A 155 -42.71 23.71 8.85
N TYR A 156 -43.31 23.32 7.72
CA TYR A 156 -43.56 24.24 6.60
C TYR A 156 -45.03 24.22 6.20
#